data_c231e040f182d57ff6a55404b6fda2e4
#
_entry.id   c231e040f182d57ff6a55404b6fda2e4
#
_cell.length_a   1.000
_cell.length_b   1.000
_cell.length_c   1.000
_cell.angle_alpha   90.00
_cell.angle_beta   90.00
_cell.angle_gamma   90.00
#
_symmetry.space_group_name_H-M   'P 1'
#
loop_
_entity.id
_entity.type
_entity.pdbx_description
1 polymer ?
#
loop_
_entity_poly.entity_id
_entity_poly.type
_entity_poly.pdbx_seq_one_letter_code
_entity_poly.pdbx_strand_id
1 'polypeptide(L)'
;MPLAALHDDAPRRPRIALTLLAAAALALAQAGAHAATDKLLLTGGVTSVDGAAGGGLTPWAVIGSNATEGEFGVAATASVVSTRNYTMQVRGLLLAYDDRYEVTFAQQDFATEATGRALGLPGLHLRMDILGAKVRLLGDAVLESDSWVPQVAAGVEVKDIDAGGLKPTLQALGAHTHGVDYYASATKLFLAQGLLVNGTLRMTKANQNGLLGFGGTGHDTYKLEPEFSVAWLANRKLAFGAEYRRKPDNLNPSLLGAGLKEDDWYDIFAAWAPTRNVSVTIAYVQLGHIVPAVATNKQAGGYASAQFAF
;
A
#
# COMPACT_ATOMS: atom_id res chain seq x y z
N MET A 1 -18.14 21.69 43.03
CA MET A 1 -16.89 21.85 42.25
C MET A 1 -17.12 21.22 40.90
N PRO A 2 -17.11 21.98 39.80
CA PRO A 2 -17.28 21.40 38.47
C PRO A 2 -15.93 20.90 37.96
N LEU A 3 -15.92 19.67 37.44
CA LEU A 3 -14.80 19.11 36.68
C LEU A 3 -14.64 19.91 35.39
N ALA A 4 -13.47 20.50 35.20
CA ALA A 4 -13.04 21.13 33.98
C ALA A 4 -12.85 20.05 32.90
N ALA A 5 -13.54 20.22 31.77
CA ALA A 5 -13.33 19.43 30.57
C ALA A 5 -11.93 19.76 30.01
N LEU A 6 -11.04 18.80 30.04
CA LEU A 6 -9.78 18.84 29.28
C LEU A 6 -10.13 18.73 27.78
N HIS A 7 -9.99 19.83 27.07
CA HIS A 7 -10.00 19.86 25.61
C HIS A 7 -8.73 19.17 25.14
N ASP A 8 -8.89 18.02 24.50
CA ASP A 8 -7.81 17.29 23.84
C ASP A 8 -7.57 17.96 22.47
N ASP A 9 -6.56 18.84 22.42
CA ASP A 9 -6.06 19.44 21.18
C ASP A 9 -5.18 18.42 20.46
N ALA A 10 -5.82 17.49 19.74
CA ALA A 10 -5.12 16.60 18.83
C ALA A 10 -4.50 17.41 17.66
N PRO A 11 -3.24 17.17 17.27
CA PRO A 11 -2.55 17.98 16.26
C PRO A 11 -3.21 17.82 14.88
N ARG A 12 -3.69 18.93 14.33
CA ARG A 12 -4.34 19.06 12.99
C ARG A 12 -3.39 18.87 11.79
N ARG A 13 -2.22 18.26 11.97
CA ARG A 13 -1.12 18.22 10.98
C ARG A 13 -1.37 17.39 9.70
N PRO A 14 -2.07 16.23 9.67
CA PRO A 14 -2.20 15.47 8.44
C PRO A 14 -3.12 16.10 7.38
N ARG A 15 -4.12 16.88 7.80
CA ARG A 15 -5.06 17.53 6.86
C ARG A 15 -4.41 18.58 5.97
N ILE A 16 -3.40 19.30 6.47
CA ILE A 16 -2.69 20.34 5.71
C ILE A 16 -1.80 19.70 4.65
N ALA A 17 -1.11 18.60 4.96
CA ALA A 17 -0.28 17.88 3.99
C ALA A 17 -1.11 17.29 2.84
N LEU A 18 -2.26 16.69 3.14
CA LEU A 18 -3.19 16.18 2.12
C LEU A 18 -3.74 17.29 1.21
N THR A 19 -4.10 18.45 1.79
CA THR A 19 -4.62 19.58 1.02
C THR A 19 -3.55 20.19 0.13
N LEU A 20 -2.32 20.30 0.59
CA LEU A 20 -1.20 20.82 -0.19
C LEU A 20 -0.80 19.86 -1.32
N LEU A 21 -0.76 18.56 -1.06
CA LEU A 21 -0.51 17.53 -2.09
C LEU A 21 -1.64 17.49 -3.11
N ALA A 22 -2.90 17.57 -2.70
CA ALA A 22 -4.04 17.62 -3.60
C ALA A 22 -4.05 18.89 -4.46
N ALA A 23 -3.70 20.03 -3.89
CA ALA A 23 -3.59 21.30 -4.63
C ALA A 23 -2.42 21.28 -5.62
N ALA A 24 -1.27 20.74 -5.23
CA ALA A 24 -0.13 20.55 -6.12
C ALA A 24 -0.45 19.57 -7.25
N ALA A 25 -1.12 18.45 -6.94
CA ALA A 25 -1.58 17.47 -7.92
C ALA A 25 -2.55 18.09 -8.94
N LEU A 26 -3.49 18.92 -8.48
CA LEU A 26 -4.46 19.59 -9.35
C LEU A 26 -3.78 20.65 -10.25
N ALA A 27 -2.82 21.39 -9.72
CA ALA A 27 -2.04 22.37 -10.48
C ALA A 27 -1.15 21.71 -11.54
N LEU A 28 -0.53 20.57 -11.21
CA LEU A 28 0.30 19.79 -12.14
C LEU A 28 -0.53 19.07 -13.21
N ALA A 29 -1.74 18.59 -12.87
CA ALA A 29 -2.66 17.99 -13.85
C ALA A 29 -3.09 19.00 -14.93
N GLN A 30 -3.16 20.27 -14.61
CA GLN A 30 -3.45 21.34 -15.59
C GLN A 30 -2.22 21.71 -16.45
N ALA A 31 -1.00 21.57 -15.91
CA ALA A 31 0.23 21.83 -16.65
C ALA A 31 0.61 20.66 -17.58
N GLY A 32 0.20 19.42 -17.25
CA GLY A 32 0.57 18.19 -17.93
C GLY A 32 -0.29 17.80 -19.14
N ALA A 33 -1.14 18.70 -19.67
CA ALA A 33 -2.00 18.41 -20.82
C ALA A 33 -1.25 18.13 -22.15
N HIS A 34 0.07 18.14 -22.13
CA HIS A 34 0.94 17.85 -23.27
C HIS A 34 1.92 16.68 -23.02
N ALA A 35 1.67 15.85 -21.99
CA ALA A 35 2.54 14.71 -21.72
C ALA A 35 2.63 13.82 -22.97
N ALA A 36 3.84 13.62 -23.44
CA ALA A 36 4.15 12.61 -24.44
C ALA A 36 3.72 11.24 -23.91
N THR A 37 3.27 10.36 -24.78
CA THR A 37 2.33 9.32 -24.40
C THR A 37 2.88 7.94 -24.66
N ASP A 38 4.13 7.72 -24.33
CA ASP A 38 4.89 6.55 -24.73
C ASP A 38 4.90 5.40 -23.70
N LYS A 39 4.40 5.65 -22.48
CA LYS A 39 4.29 4.60 -21.47
C LYS A 39 3.18 3.59 -21.83
N LEU A 40 3.51 2.32 -21.92
CA LEU A 40 2.54 1.27 -22.19
C LEU A 40 1.51 1.17 -21.05
N LEU A 41 0.24 0.99 -21.39
CA LEU A 41 -0.84 0.86 -20.41
C LEU A 41 -0.54 -0.29 -19.44
N LEU A 42 -0.87 -0.09 -18.16
CA LEU A 42 -0.67 -1.02 -17.05
C LEU A 42 0.80 -1.30 -16.69
N THR A 43 1.80 -0.80 -17.44
CA THR A 43 3.21 -1.03 -17.11
C THR A 43 3.74 -0.09 -16.04
N GLY A 44 3.08 1.05 -15.80
CA GLY A 44 3.32 1.91 -14.63
C GLY A 44 2.77 1.36 -13.32
N GLY A 45 2.18 0.16 -13.36
CA GLY A 45 1.49 -0.43 -12.23
C GLY A 45 0.16 0.25 -11.89
N VAL A 46 -0.44 -0.18 -10.80
CA VAL A 46 -1.52 0.51 -10.11
C VAL A 46 -0.99 1.03 -8.78
N THR A 47 -1.76 1.81 -8.05
CA THR A 47 -1.35 2.23 -6.70
C THR A 47 -1.66 1.10 -5.72
N SER A 48 -0.65 0.62 -5.01
CA SER A 48 -0.80 -0.38 -3.96
C SER A 48 -1.58 0.16 -2.75
N VAL A 49 -1.97 -0.72 -1.85
CA VAL A 49 -2.64 -0.32 -0.59
C VAL A 49 -1.78 0.62 0.28
N ASP A 50 -0.45 0.63 0.09
CA ASP A 50 0.49 1.51 0.79
C ASP A 50 0.77 2.81 0.03
N GLY A 51 0.23 2.97 -1.18
CA GLY A 51 0.36 4.19 -1.98
C GLY A 51 1.43 4.14 -3.07
N ALA A 52 2.44 3.30 -2.96
CA ALA A 52 3.49 3.15 -3.98
C ALA A 52 2.94 2.52 -5.26
N ALA A 53 3.47 2.90 -6.42
CA ALA A 53 3.16 2.21 -7.67
C ALA A 53 3.63 0.76 -7.63
N GLY A 54 2.75 -0.16 -8.07
CA GLY A 54 3.02 -1.59 -8.01
C GLY A 54 1.86 -2.41 -8.54
N GLY A 55 1.66 -3.56 -7.94
CA GLY A 55 0.39 -4.28 -7.98
C GLY A 55 -0.58 -3.72 -6.93
N GLY A 56 -1.65 -4.38 -6.63
CA GLY A 56 -2.55 -3.93 -5.56
C GLY A 56 -1.94 -4.08 -4.17
N LEU A 57 -1.12 -5.11 -3.99
CA LEU A 57 -0.58 -5.53 -2.70
C LEU A 57 0.89 -5.15 -2.52
N THR A 58 1.72 -5.27 -3.55
CA THR A 58 3.17 -5.11 -3.46
C THR A 58 3.68 -3.91 -4.26
N PRO A 59 4.71 -3.16 -3.79
CA PRO A 59 5.36 -2.15 -4.60
C PRO A 59 6.25 -2.80 -5.68
N TRP A 60 6.22 -2.23 -6.90
CA TRP A 60 7.10 -2.61 -7.97
C TRP A 60 8.21 -1.57 -8.15
N ALA A 61 9.25 -1.92 -8.91
CA ALA A 61 10.32 -0.98 -9.23
C ALA A 61 9.87 0.14 -10.21
N VAL A 62 8.73 -0.03 -10.88
CA VAL A 62 8.19 0.97 -11.80
C VAL A 62 7.79 2.24 -11.06
N ILE A 63 7.88 3.37 -11.75
CA ILE A 63 7.40 4.67 -11.30
C ILE A 63 5.98 4.87 -11.82
N GLY A 64 5.07 5.25 -10.94
CA GLY A 64 3.66 5.42 -11.26
C GLY A 64 3.37 6.61 -12.19
N SER A 65 2.11 6.77 -12.58
CA SER A 65 1.64 7.76 -13.54
C SER A 65 1.97 7.45 -15.01
N ASN A 66 1.56 8.37 -15.90
CA ASN A 66 1.84 8.27 -17.34
C ASN A 66 3.11 9.05 -17.75
N ALA A 67 3.74 9.78 -16.81
CA ALA A 67 4.93 10.59 -17.09
C ALA A 67 6.12 9.74 -17.51
N THR A 68 6.87 10.27 -18.47
CA THR A 68 8.12 9.74 -18.96
C THR A 68 9.31 10.61 -18.56
N GLU A 69 10.45 10.47 -19.20
CA GLU A 69 11.68 11.24 -18.91
C GLU A 69 11.45 12.75 -19.03
N GLY A 70 11.87 13.53 -18.03
CA GLY A 70 11.73 14.98 -17.97
C GLY A 70 10.32 15.48 -17.62
N GLU A 71 9.34 14.60 -17.46
CA GLU A 71 7.94 14.97 -17.22
C GLU A 71 7.50 14.78 -15.77
N PHE A 72 6.48 15.57 -15.36
CA PHE A 72 5.74 15.34 -14.13
C PHE A 72 4.49 14.53 -14.41
N GLY A 73 4.19 13.61 -13.51
CA GLY A 73 2.96 12.85 -13.55
C GLY A 73 2.26 12.77 -12.22
N VAL A 74 0.98 12.52 -12.26
CA VAL A 74 0.10 12.45 -11.10
C VAL A 74 -0.79 11.24 -11.22
N ALA A 75 -1.04 10.54 -10.11
CA ALA A 75 -2.11 9.57 -10.03
C ALA A 75 -2.91 9.74 -8.73
N ALA A 76 -4.21 9.51 -8.83
CA ALA A 76 -5.12 9.45 -7.70
C ALA A 76 -5.84 8.10 -7.71
N THR A 77 -5.99 7.49 -6.53
CA THR A 77 -6.62 6.17 -6.41
C THR A 77 -7.61 6.13 -5.26
N ALA A 78 -8.61 5.29 -5.42
CA ALA A 78 -9.50 4.87 -4.35
C ALA A 78 -9.70 3.36 -4.45
N SER A 79 -9.57 2.67 -3.32
CA SER A 79 -9.79 1.23 -3.27
C SER A 79 -10.54 0.79 -2.04
N VAL A 80 -11.14 -0.38 -2.11
CA VAL A 80 -11.82 -1.06 -1.01
C VAL A 80 -11.43 -2.52 -0.97
N VAL A 81 -11.13 -3.00 0.23
CA VAL A 81 -10.99 -4.42 0.55
C VAL A 81 -12.14 -4.79 1.47
N SER A 82 -12.86 -5.83 1.15
CA SER A 82 -13.93 -6.36 2.01
C SER A 82 -13.72 -7.84 2.21
N THR A 83 -13.59 -8.24 3.45
CA THR A 83 -13.43 -9.64 3.88
C THR A 83 -14.60 -10.04 4.76
N ARG A 84 -14.56 -11.27 5.27
CA ARG A 84 -15.66 -11.80 6.09
C ARG A 84 -15.97 -10.95 7.33
N ASN A 85 -14.93 -10.41 7.99
CA ASN A 85 -15.07 -9.74 9.29
C ASN A 85 -14.54 -8.31 9.32
N TYR A 86 -13.99 -7.79 8.20
CA TYR A 86 -13.32 -6.51 8.16
C TYR A 86 -13.50 -5.84 6.80
N THR A 87 -13.50 -4.51 6.82
CA THR A 87 -13.49 -3.68 5.60
C THR A 87 -12.42 -2.61 5.73
N MET A 88 -11.67 -2.37 4.67
CA MET A 88 -10.68 -1.31 4.58
C MET A 88 -10.93 -0.47 3.34
N GLN A 89 -10.91 0.84 3.49
CA GLN A 89 -10.90 1.81 2.39
C GLN A 89 -9.52 2.45 2.32
N VAL A 90 -9.03 2.66 1.10
CA VAL A 90 -7.75 3.35 0.87
C VAL A 90 -7.97 4.47 -0.14
N ARG A 91 -7.33 5.62 0.12
CA ARG A 91 -7.25 6.75 -0.81
C ARG A 91 -5.78 7.10 -0.97
N GLY A 92 -5.33 7.22 -2.20
CA GLY A 92 -3.93 7.49 -2.52
C GLY A 92 -3.75 8.63 -3.51
N LEU A 93 -2.64 9.34 -3.35
CA LEU A 93 -2.11 10.31 -4.30
C LEU A 93 -0.65 9.97 -4.56
N LEU A 94 -0.25 10.08 -5.81
CA LEU A 94 1.10 9.81 -6.27
C LEU A 94 1.55 10.96 -7.17
N LEU A 95 2.75 11.46 -6.93
CA LEU A 95 3.47 12.40 -7.78
C LEU A 95 4.71 11.70 -8.31
N ALA A 96 4.95 11.78 -9.59
CA ALA A 96 6.12 11.24 -10.26
C ALA A 96 6.87 12.34 -11.02
N TYR A 97 8.17 12.18 -11.14
CA TYR A 97 9.01 13.06 -11.96
C TYR A 97 10.09 12.23 -12.66
N ASP A 98 10.29 12.53 -13.96
CA ASP A 98 11.38 11.99 -14.78
C ASP A 98 11.38 10.47 -14.89
N ASP A 99 10.20 9.82 -14.78
CA ASP A 99 10.08 8.36 -14.64
C ASP A 99 11.12 7.75 -13.66
N ARG A 100 11.59 8.55 -12.73
CA ARG A 100 12.67 8.21 -11.80
C ARG A 100 12.32 8.42 -10.34
N TYR A 101 11.56 9.45 -10.01
CA TYR A 101 11.21 9.81 -8.64
C TYR A 101 9.72 9.68 -8.43
N GLU A 102 9.31 9.17 -7.29
CA GLU A 102 7.92 9.02 -6.87
C GLU A 102 7.77 9.46 -5.42
N VAL A 103 6.78 10.28 -5.15
CA VAL A 103 6.33 10.63 -3.80
C VAL A 103 4.86 10.29 -3.68
N THR A 104 4.49 9.62 -2.60
CA THR A 104 3.14 9.10 -2.42
C THR A 104 2.56 9.50 -1.07
N PHE A 105 1.25 9.65 -1.03
CA PHE A 105 0.48 9.71 0.19
C PHE A 105 -0.68 8.73 0.08
N ALA A 106 -0.86 7.89 1.08
CA ALA A 106 -2.02 7.02 1.20
C ALA A 106 -2.65 7.15 2.58
N GLN A 107 -3.97 7.05 2.63
CA GLN A 107 -4.74 6.96 3.87
C GLN A 107 -5.57 5.69 3.84
N GLN A 108 -5.36 4.83 4.83
CA GLN A 108 -6.14 3.63 5.07
C GLN A 108 -7.13 3.89 6.20
N ASP A 109 -8.39 3.51 6.01
CA ASP A 109 -9.46 3.53 7.03
C ASP A 109 -9.97 2.09 7.18
N PHE A 110 -9.59 1.45 8.29
CA PHE A 110 -9.87 0.04 8.58
C PHE A 110 -10.96 -0.08 9.63
N ALA A 111 -12.12 -0.56 9.24
CA ALA A 111 -13.23 -0.88 10.13
C ALA A 111 -12.93 -2.17 10.91
N THR A 112 -12.77 -2.07 12.22
CA THR A 112 -12.40 -3.20 13.08
C THR A 112 -13.53 -4.19 13.34
N GLU A 113 -14.75 -3.81 13.05
CA GLU A 113 -16.00 -4.57 13.08
C GLU A 113 -16.08 -5.65 14.20
N ALA A 114 -15.72 -6.91 13.89
CA ALA A 114 -15.79 -8.00 14.84
C ALA A 114 -14.86 -7.78 16.03
N THR A 115 -13.64 -7.32 15.80
CA THR A 115 -12.65 -7.03 16.86
C THR A 115 -13.10 -5.87 17.72
N GLY A 116 -13.56 -4.79 17.13
CA GLY A 116 -14.07 -3.62 17.88
C GLY A 116 -15.25 -4.01 18.78
N ARG A 117 -16.21 -4.78 18.27
CA ARG A 117 -17.33 -5.28 19.08
C ARG A 117 -16.87 -6.16 20.25
N ALA A 118 -15.95 -7.08 20.00
CA ALA A 118 -15.44 -7.99 21.05
C ALA A 118 -14.67 -7.26 22.16
N LEU A 119 -14.05 -6.12 21.85
CA LEU A 119 -13.33 -5.29 22.80
C LEU A 119 -14.20 -4.19 23.45
N GLY A 120 -15.51 -4.17 23.19
CA GLY A 120 -16.41 -3.14 23.71
C GLY A 120 -16.25 -1.77 23.03
N LEU A 121 -15.65 -1.74 21.84
CA LEU A 121 -15.40 -0.55 21.01
C LEU A 121 -16.15 -0.66 19.66
N PRO A 122 -17.49 -0.78 19.67
CA PRO A 122 -18.24 -0.91 18.43
C PRO A 122 -18.07 0.35 17.56
N GLY A 123 -17.89 0.13 16.24
CA GLY A 123 -17.68 1.23 15.29
C GLY A 123 -16.27 1.82 15.32
N LEU A 124 -15.31 1.19 16.00
CA LEU A 124 -13.92 1.63 15.97
C LEU A 124 -13.33 1.44 14.57
N HIS A 125 -12.72 2.51 14.08
CA HIS A 125 -11.89 2.54 12.87
C HIS A 125 -10.43 2.83 13.26
N LEU A 126 -9.51 2.12 12.62
CA LEU A 126 -8.09 2.43 12.66
C LEU A 126 -7.73 3.19 11.39
N ARG A 127 -7.13 4.37 11.55
CA ARG A 127 -6.72 5.20 10.41
C ARG A 127 -5.22 5.29 10.35
N MET A 128 -4.65 4.92 9.21
CA MET A 128 -3.22 4.99 8.98
C MET A 128 -2.91 5.92 7.83
N ASP A 129 -2.06 6.92 8.10
CA ASP A 129 -1.48 7.79 7.09
C ASP A 129 -0.10 7.26 6.71
N ILE A 130 0.17 7.20 5.42
CA ILE A 130 1.41 6.67 4.84
C ILE A 130 1.99 7.73 3.91
N LEU A 131 3.22 8.18 4.19
CA LEU A 131 4.00 9.02 3.29
C LEU A 131 5.13 8.18 2.71
N GLY A 132 5.17 8.04 1.40
CA GLY A 132 6.15 7.25 0.68
C GLY A 132 7.06 8.08 -0.22
N ALA A 133 8.27 7.58 -0.45
CA ALA A 133 9.17 8.06 -1.49
C ALA A 133 9.87 6.86 -2.13
N LYS A 134 10.03 6.88 -3.47
CA LYS A 134 10.70 5.84 -4.24
C LYS A 134 11.59 6.48 -5.30
N VAL A 135 12.73 5.87 -5.56
CA VAL A 135 13.66 6.27 -6.61
C VAL A 135 14.06 5.06 -7.46
N ARG A 136 13.96 5.18 -8.78
CA ARG A 136 14.53 4.24 -9.74
C ARG A 136 16.05 4.40 -9.74
N LEU A 137 16.76 3.33 -9.46
CA LEU A 137 18.22 3.31 -9.35
C LEU A 137 18.87 2.97 -10.69
N LEU A 138 18.35 1.97 -11.38
CA LEU A 138 18.88 1.50 -12.67
C LEU A 138 17.83 0.72 -13.46
N GLY A 139 18.12 0.53 -14.74
CA GLY A 139 17.36 -0.31 -15.68
C GLY A 139 16.03 0.30 -16.12
N ASP A 140 15.43 -0.31 -17.13
CA ASP A 140 14.06 -0.06 -17.57
C ASP A 140 13.30 -1.39 -17.63
N ALA A 141 12.13 -1.44 -16.99
CA ALA A 141 11.33 -2.65 -16.91
C ALA A 141 10.71 -3.04 -18.26
N VAL A 142 10.47 -2.06 -19.13
CA VAL A 142 9.64 -2.16 -20.33
C VAL A 142 10.44 -1.99 -21.62
N LEU A 143 11.23 -0.91 -21.73
CA LEU A 143 11.87 -0.51 -22.99
C LEU A 143 13.16 -1.27 -23.26
N GLU A 144 13.86 -1.76 -22.24
CA GLU A 144 15.05 -2.58 -22.41
C GLU A 144 14.70 -4.08 -22.54
N SER A 145 13.82 -4.43 -23.49
CA SER A 145 13.34 -5.80 -23.67
C SER A 145 14.44 -6.80 -24.05
N ASP A 146 15.53 -6.33 -24.67
CA ASP A 146 16.66 -7.15 -25.11
C ASP A 146 17.70 -7.39 -24.00
N SER A 147 17.57 -6.67 -22.88
CA SER A 147 18.44 -6.81 -21.70
C SER A 147 17.79 -7.71 -20.65
N TRP A 148 18.60 -8.51 -19.97
CA TRP A 148 18.18 -9.25 -18.77
C TRP A 148 18.17 -8.39 -17.51
N VAL A 149 18.68 -7.16 -17.58
CA VAL A 149 18.73 -6.23 -16.45
C VAL A 149 17.31 -5.80 -16.07
N PRO A 150 16.84 -6.03 -14.84
CA PRO A 150 15.56 -5.53 -14.39
C PRO A 150 15.65 -4.03 -14.08
N GLN A 151 14.51 -3.36 -14.06
CA GLN A 151 14.42 -2.08 -13.37
C GLN A 151 14.53 -2.33 -11.87
N VAL A 152 15.38 -1.56 -11.20
CA VAL A 152 15.58 -1.61 -9.74
C VAL A 152 15.24 -0.27 -9.14
N ALA A 153 14.46 -0.29 -8.06
CA ALA A 153 14.11 0.89 -7.29
C ALA A 153 14.26 0.63 -5.79
N ALA A 154 14.48 1.69 -5.04
CA ALA A 154 14.43 1.67 -3.59
C ALA A 154 13.38 2.68 -3.10
N GLY A 155 12.73 2.36 -1.99
CA GLY A 155 11.72 3.23 -1.41
C GLY A 155 11.68 3.17 0.11
N VAL A 156 10.98 4.15 0.67
CA VAL A 156 10.71 4.30 2.10
C VAL A 156 9.26 4.68 2.29
N GLU A 157 8.63 4.16 3.33
CA GLU A 157 7.26 4.48 3.74
C GLU A 157 7.26 4.83 5.22
N VAL A 158 6.86 6.04 5.55
CA VAL A 158 6.63 6.51 6.93
C VAL A 158 5.15 6.34 7.21
N LYS A 159 4.84 5.55 8.24
CA LYS A 159 3.48 5.13 8.58
C LYS A 159 3.13 5.63 9.98
N ASP A 160 1.96 6.23 10.12
CA ASP A 160 1.43 6.71 11.40
C ASP A 160 -0.01 6.24 11.56
N ILE A 161 -0.31 5.55 12.67
CA ILE A 161 -1.64 5.01 12.91
C ILE A 161 -2.34 5.72 14.07
N ASP A 162 -3.53 6.24 13.79
CA ASP A 162 -4.52 6.59 14.81
C ASP A 162 -5.32 5.33 15.15
N ALA A 163 -4.94 4.71 16.27
CA ALA A 163 -5.56 3.49 16.78
C ALA A 163 -6.79 3.76 17.66
N GLY A 164 -7.17 5.04 17.86
CA GLY A 164 -8.31 5.40 18.69
C GLY A 164 -8.28 4.75 20.08
N GLY A 165 -9.40 4.17 20.49
CA GLY A 165 -9.52 3.45 21.77
C GLY A 165 -8.66 2.19 21.91
N LEU A 166 -8.05 1.70 20.83
CA LEU A 166 -7.15 0.53 20.87
C LEU A 166 -5.70 0.91 21.24
N LYS A 167 -5.35 2.19 21.23
CA LYS A 167 -3.99 2.68 21.51
C LYS A 167 -3.40 2.15 22.82
N PRO A 168 -4.11 2.15 23.99
CA PRO A 168 -3.57 1.59 25.22
C PRO A 168 -3.26 0.09 25.12
N THR A 169 -4.08 -0.65 24.40
CA THR A 169 -3.87 -2.09 24.17
C THR A 169 -2.62 -2.35 23.33
N LEU A 170 -2.41 -1.60 22.25
CA LEU A 170 -1.20 -1.71 21.43
C LEU A 170 0.06 -1.37 22.25
N GLN A 171 0.01 -0.32 23.06
CA GLN A 171 1.11 0.05 23.96
C GLN A 171 1.42 -1.06 24.98
N ALA A 172 0.40 -1.70 25.56
CA ALA A 172 0.57 -2.82 26.48
C ALA A 172 1.20 -4.05 25.79
N LEU A 173 1.01 -4.21 24.49
CA LEU A 173 1.65 -5.23 23.65
C LEU A 173 3.07 -4.83 23.20
N GLY A 174 3.56 -3.64 23.58
CA GLY A 174 4.85 -3.11 23.15
C GLY A 174 4.88 -2.59 21.73
N ALA A 175 3.73 -2.42 21.08
CA ALA A 175 3.65 -1.89 19.73
C ALA A 175 3.60 -0.35 19.73
N HIS A 176 4.33 0.26 18.80
CA HIS A 176 4.35 1.70 18.57
C HIS A 176 3.31 2.10 17.52
N THR A 177 2.80 3.33 17.59
CA THR A 177 1.84 3.86 16.60
C THR A 177 2.50 4.50 15.39
N HIS A 178 3.83 4.54 15.35
CA HIS A 178 4.63 5.10 14.26
C HIS A 178 5.70 4.10 13.84
N GLY A 179 5.94 3.99 12.55
CA GLY A 179 7.00 3.13 11.99
C GLY A 179 7.44 3.57 10.62
N VAL A 180 8.56 3.00 10.18
CA VAL A 180 9.14 3.25 8.86
C VAL A 180 9.45 1.90 8.22
N ASP A 181 9.00 1.71 6.99
CA ASP A 181 9.39 0.58 6.15
C ASP A 181 10.37 1.04 5.08
N TYR A 182 11.36 0.23 4.80
CA TYR A 182 12.28 0.41 3.67
C TYR A 182 12.10 -0.76 2.72
N TYR A 183 12.19 -0.53 1.42
CA TYR A 183 12.11 -1.62 0.46
C TYR A 183 13.02 -1.40 -0.75
N ALA A 184 13.40 -2.51 -1.38
CA ALA A 184 14.04 -2.53 -2.68
C ALA A 184 13.27 -3.49 -3.59
N SER A 185 12.94 -3.05 -4.79
CA SER A 185 12.16 -3.82 -5.77
C SER A 185 12.95 -4.01 -7.05
N ALA A 186 12.74 -5.14 -7.72
CA ALA A 186 13.25 -5.44 -9.05
C ALA A 186 12.10 -5.93 -9.94
N THR A 187 11.84 -5.23 -11.04
CA THR A 187 10.75 -5.51 -11.96
C THR A 187 11.25 -5.70 -13.38
N LYS A 188 10.76 -6.72 -14.07
CA LYS A 188 11.04 -6.97 -15.50
C LYS A 188 9.78 -7.37 -16.24
N LEU A 189 9.54 -6.74 -17.38
CA LEU A 189 8.55 -7.14 -18.35
C LEU A 189 9.24 -7.90 -19.52
N PHE A 190 8.89 -9.15 -19.70
CA PHE A 190 9.22 -9.94 -20.88
C PHE A 190 8.18 -9.65 -21.96
N LEU A 191 8.45 -8.63 -22.77
CA LEU A 191 7.46 -8.02 -23.67
C LEU A 191 6.90 -9.03 -24.69
N ALA A 192 7.74 -9.90 -25.23
CA ALA A 192 7.33 -10.91 -26.21
C ALA A 192 6.31 -11.91 -25.64
N GLN A 193 6.38 -12.19 -24.34
CA GLN A 193 5.47 -13.08 -23.62
C GLN A 193 4.33 -12.33 -22.93
N GLY A 194 4.41 -11.00 -22.86
CA GLY A 194 3.50 -10.19 -22.07
C GLY A 194 3.58 -10.47 -20.57
N LEU A 195 4.71 -10.98 -20.07
CA LEU A 195 4.88 -11.43 -18.69
C LEU A 195 5.72 -10.43 -17.90
N LEU A 196 5.11 -9.84 -16.87
CA LEU A 196 5.80 -9.00 -15.88
C LEU A 196 6.07 -9.82 -14.62
N VAL A 197 7.27 -9.70 -14.10
CA VAL A 197 7.71 -10.33 -12.83
C VAL A 197 8.29 -9.25 -11.95
N ASN A 198 7.94 -9.29 -10.65
CA ASN A 198 8.49 -8.40 -9.65
C ASN A 198 8.89 -9.18 -8.41
N GLY A 199 10.01 -8.79 -7.81
CA GLY A 199 10.45 -9.21 -6.49
C GLY A 199 10.79 -7.99 -5.65
N THR A 200 10.33 -7.97 -4.41
CA THR A 200 10.58 -6.89 -3.45
C THR A 200 11.10 -7.48 -2.15
N LEU A 201 12.09 -6.85 -1.55
CA LEU A 201 12.53 -7.11 -0.20
C LEU A 201 12.18 -5.91 0.66
N ARG A 202 11.33 -6.11 1.67
CA ARG A 202 10.89 -5.09 2.61
C ARG A 202 11.53 -5.30 3.96
N MET A 203 12.06 -4.24 4.53
CA MET A 203 12.58 -4.18 5.89
C MET A 203 11.56 -3.45 6.76
N THR A 204 10.89 -4.18 7.66
CA THR A 204 9.72 -3.68 8.39
C THR A 204 9.63 -4.19 9.81
N LYS A 205 8.89 -3.47 10.66
CA LYS A 205 8.41 -3.88 11.99
C LYS A 205 6.87 -3.88 12.06
N ALA A 206 6.20 -3.66 10.94
CA ALA A 206 4.76 -3.42 10.86
C ALA A 206 3.96 -4.69 11.19
N ASN A 207 3.04 -4.59 12.15
CA ASN A 207 2.08 -5.64 12.46
C ASN A 207 0.82 -5.41 11.62
N GLN A 208 0.33 -6.45 10.93
CA GLN A 208 -0.79 -6.32 9.99
C GLN A 208 -0.61 -5.10 9.05
N ASN A 209 0.59 -5.01 8.44
CA ASN A 209 1.00 -3.88 7.58
C ASN A 209 1.02 -2.50 8.29
N GLY A 210 1.03 -2.46 9.61
CA GLY A 210 1.02 -1.25 10.45
C GLY A 210 -0.31 -0.98 11.15
N LEU A 211 -1.40 -1.65 10.74
CA LEU A 211 -2.73 -1.47 11.34
C LEU A 211 -2.79 -1.90 12.83
N LEU A 212 -1.91 -2.80 13.26
CA LEU A 212 -1.73 -3.16 14.67
C LEU A 212 -0.42 -2.60 15.25
N GLY A 213 0.04 -1.46 14.71
CA GLY A 213 1.26 -0.77 15.14
C GLY A 213 2.54 -1.47 14.67
N PHE A 214 3.65 -1.15 15.30
CA PHE A 214 5.00 -1.51 14.87
C PHE A 214 5.80 -2.09 16.03
N GLY A 215 6.43 -3.26 15.81
CA GLY A 215 7.15 -3.99 16.84
C GLY A 215 6.24 -4.67 17.86
N GLY A 216 6.81 -5.15 18.94
CA GLY A 216 6.13 -5.82 20.05
C GLY A 216 7.09 -6.10 21.19
N THR A 217 6.57 -6.49 22.37
CA THR A 217 7.39 -6.82 23.52
C THR A 217 8.38 -7.93 23.18
N GLY A 218 9.69 -7.62 23.25
CA GLY A 218 10.76 -8.56 22.91
C GLY A 218 11.03 -8.75 21.40
N HIS A 219 10.25 -8.11 20.51
CA HIS A 219 10.37 -8.23 19.05
C HIS A 219 10.34 -6.86 18.36
N ASP A 220 11.17 -5.91 18.82
CA ASP A 220 11.26 -4.56 18.23
C ASP A 220 12.45 -4.42 17.28
N THR A 221 12.71 -5.42 16.45
CA THR A 221 13.77 -5.39 15.43
C THR A 221 13.17 -5.48 14.03
N TYR A 222 13.81 -4.82 13.07
CA TYR A 222 13.43 -4.95 11.67
C TYR A 222 13.54 -6.40 11.18
N LYS A 223 12.55 -6.82 10.42
CA LYS A 223 12.55 -8.09 9.69
C LYS A 223 12.64 -7.82 8.20
N LEU A 224 13.37 -8.68 7.50
CA LEU A 224 13.46 -8.65 6.04
C LEU A 224 12.44 -9.63 5.47
N GLU A 225 11.41 -9.10 4.82
CA GLU A 225 10.27 -9.86 4.33
C GLU A 225 10.19 -9.79 2.80
N PRO A 226 10.15 -10.94 2.12
CA PRO A 226 10.02 -11.00 0.67
C PRO A 226 8.58 -10.76 0.22
N GLU A 227 8.44 -10.10 -0.94
CA GLU A 227 7.18 -9.91 -1.66
C GLU A 227 7.39 -10.26 -3.14
N PHE A 228 6.38 -10.83 -3.77
CA PHE A 228 6.45 -11.24 -5.17
C PHE A 228 5.18 -10.89 -5.92
N SER A 229 5.33 -10.54 -7.20
CA SER A 229 4.20 -10.37 -8.10
C SER A 229 4.53 -10.96 -9.46
N VAL A 230 3.51 -11.49 -10.09
CA VAL A 230 3.53 -11.88 -11.50
C VAL A 230 2.28 -11.35 -12.17
N ALA A 231 2.41 -10.75 -13.37
CA ALA A 231 1.28 -10.29 -14.14
C ALA A 231 1.46 -10.68 -15.61
N TRP A 232 0.40 -11.17 -16.23
CA TRP A 232 0.34 -11.47 -17.65
C TRP A 232 -0.58 -10.48 -18.36
N LEU A 233 -0.01 -9.72 -19.29
CA LEU A 233 -0.71 -8.78 -20.16
C LEU A 233 -1.39 -9.56 -21.29
N ALA A 234 -2.65 -9.90 -21.10
CA ALA A 234 -3.44 -10.59 -22.12
C ALA A 234 -3.61 -9.74 -23.41
N ASN A 235 -3.61 -8.42 -23.23
CA ASN A 235 -3.53 -7.42 -24.29
C ASN A 235 -3.09 -6.08 -23.70
N ARG A 236 -3.03 -5.01 -24.54
CA ARG A 236 -2.59 -3.66 -24.10
C ARG A 236 -3.44 -3.04 -23.00
N LYS A 237 -4.64 -3.55 -22.72
CA LYS A 237 -5.61 -2.97 -21.77
C LYS A 237 -6.00 -3.90 -20.63
N LEU A 238 -5.58 -5.16 -20.67
CA LEU A 238 -6.02 -6.17 -19.72
C LEU A 238 -4.84 -7.02 -19.25
N ALA A 239 -4.66 -7.09 -17.96
CA ALA A 239 -3.68 -7.95 -17.31
C ALA A 239 -4.34 -8.80 -16.23
N PHE A 240 -3.80 -9.99 -16.01
CA PHE A 240 -4.12 -10.88 -14.90
C PHE A 240 -2.86 -11.16 -14.11
N GLY A 241 -2.96 -11.34 -12.81
CA GLY A 241 -1.78 -11.59 -12.01
C GLY A 241 -2.08 -12.17 -10.65
N ALA A 242 -0.99 -12.40 -9.92
CA ALA A 242 -1.01 -12.85 -8.52
C ALA A 242 0.10 -12.16 -7.75
N GLU A 243 -0.14 -11.93 -6.48
CA GLU A 243 0.81 -11.30 -5.56
C GLU A 243 0.91 -12.09 -4.26
N TYR A 244 2.07 -11.97 -3.63
CA TYR A 244 2.37 -12.53 -2.33
C TYR A 244 3.16 -11.51 -1.52
N ARG A 245 2.75 -11.29 -0.25
CA ARG A 245 3.46 -10.47 0.72
C ARG A 245 3.64 -11.24 2.01
N ARG A 246 4.88 -11.48 2.39
CA ARG A 246 5.22 -11.98 3.72
C ARG A 246 5.15 -10.87 4.75
N LYS A 247 4.75 -11.22 5.98
CA LYS A 247 4.65 -10.29 7.10
C LYS A 247 5.43 -10.78 8.31
N PRO A 248 6.00 -9.87 9.12
CA PRO A 248 6.63 -10.25 10.38
C PRO A 248 5.56 -10.63 11.42
N ASP A 249 5.90 -11.55 12.32
CA ASP A 249 5.03 -12.02 13.41
C ASP A 249 5.58 -11.49 14.76
N ASN A 250 5.55 -10.15 14.96
CA ASN A 250 6.16 -9.52 16.13
C ASN A 250 5.30 -9.59 17.39
N LEU A 251 3.98 -9.77 17.24
CA LEU A 251 3.02 -9.86 18.34
C LEU A 251 2.74 -11.30 18.78
N ASN A 252 3.58 -12.25 18.40
CA ASN A 252 3.42 -13.65 18.72
C ASN A 252 4.77 -14.27 19.22
N PRO A 253 4.82 -14.85 20.44
CA PRO A 253 3.74 -14.84 21.44
C PRO A 253 3.59 -13.47 22.12
N SER A 254 2.37 -13.14 22.50
CA SER A 254 2.05 -11.94 23.26
C SER A 254 1.34 -12.31 24.57
N LEU A 255 0.82 -11.30 25.31
CA LEU A 255 -0.05 -11.52 26.45
C LEU A 255 -1.31 -12.34 26.09
N LEU A 256 -1.67 -12.39 24.81
CA LEU A 256 -2.77 -13.20 24.27
C LEU A 256 -2.29 -14.55 23.69
N GLY A 257 -1.08 -15.01 24.04
CA GLY A 257 -0.45 -16.19 23.43
C GLY A 257 -0.30 -16.03 21.92
N ALA A 258 -0.82 -17.00 21.13
CA ALA A 258 -0.85 -16.95 19.67
C ALA A 258 -2.04 -16.15 19.09
N GLY A 259 -2.79 -15.44 19.93
CA GLY A 259 -4.02 -14.74 19.53
C GLY A 259 -3.81 -13.56 18.56
N LEU A 260 -2.55 -13.17 18.32
CA LEU A 260 -2.15 -12.13 17.35
C LEU A 260 -1.17 -12.69 16.32
N LYS A 261 -1.08 -14.00 16.15
CA LYS A 261 -0.23 -14.62 15.14
C LYS A 261 -0.64 -14.13 13.74
N GLU A 262 0.35 -13.69 12.96
CA GLU A 262 0.17 -13.22 11.59
C GLU A 262 0.31 -14.34 10.56
N ASP A 263 -0.48 -14.23 9.48
CA ASP A 263 -0.32 -15.01 8.26
C ASP A 263 0.08 -14.08 7.12
N ASP A 264 0.70 -14.63 6.09
CA ASP A 264 1.06 -13.92 4.88
C ASP A 264 -0.19 -13.55 4.06
N TRP A 265 -0.04 -12.51 3.23
CA TRP A 265 -1.07 -12.05 2.30
C TRP A 265 -0.78 -12.50 0.89
N TYR A 266 -1.84 -12.83 0.15
CA TYR A 266 -1.76 -13.09 -1.28
C TYR A 266 -3.08 -12.74 -1.97
N ASP A 267 -3.00 -12.49 -3.26
CA ASP A 267 -4.15 -12.25 -4.10
C ASP A 267 -3.98 -12.84 -5.51
N ILE A 268 -5.11 -12.86 -6.23
CA ILE A 268 -5.16 -13.00 -7.68
C ILE A 268 -6.02 -11.85 -8.20
N PHE A 269 -5.53 -11.16 -9.23
CA PHE A 269 -6.16 -9.94 -9.71
C PHE A 269 -6.38 -9.92 -11.22
N ALA A 270 -7.29 -9.05 -11.64
CA ALA A 270 -7.45 -8.59 -13.01
C ALA A 270 -7.41 -7.05 -13.01
N ALA A 271 -6.55 -6.48 -13.84
CA ALA A 271 -6.41 -5.04 -14.05
C ALA A 271 -6.81 -4.66 -15.47
N TRP A 272 -7.70 -3.69 -15.61
CA TRP A 272 -8.23 -3.22 -16.89
C TRP A 272 -8.05 -1.71 -17.01
N ALA A 273 -7.43 -1.27 -18.13
CA ALA A 273 -7.26 0.13 -18.48
C ALA A 273 -8.17 0.49 -19.68
N PRO A 274 -9.43 0.92 -19.45
CA PRO A 274 -10.32 1.34 -20.53
C PRO A 274 -9.76 2.49 -21.36
N THR A 275 -9.08 3.40 -20.69
CA THR A 275 -8.36 4.53 -21.30
C THR A 275 -6.94 4.59 -20.75
N ARG A 276 -6.11 5.49 -21.32
CA ARG A 276 -4.76 5.74 -20.80
C ARG A 276 -4.73 6.35 -19.39
N ASN A 277 -5.80 7.04 -19.03
CA ASN A 277 -5.87 7.79 -17.78
C ASN A 277 -6.64 7.07 -16.68
N VAL A 278 -7.30 5.95 -17.01
CA VAL A 278 -8.15 5.21 -16.07
C VAL A 278 -7.74 3.77 -16.04
N SER A 279 -7.51 3.24 -14.87
CA SER A 279 -7.40 1.80 -14.62
C SER A 279 -8.32 1.36 -13.49
N VAL A 280 -8.84 0.16 -13.62
CA VAL A 280 -9.69 -0.51 -12.62
C VAL A 280 -9.07 -1.86 -12.34
N THR A 281 -8.91 -2.20 -11.06
CA THR A 281 -8.42 -3.51 -10.63
C THR A 281 -9.43 -4.17 -9.72
N ILE A 282 -9.69 -5.44 -9.95
CA ILE A 282 -10.44 -6.31 -9.03
C ILE A 282 -9.54 -7.47 -8.64
N ALA A 283 -9.68 -7.94 -7.39
CA ALA A 283 -8.92 -9.09 -6.92
C ALA A 283 -9.73 -9.92 -5.92
N TYR A 284 -9.40 -11.19 -5.84
CA TYR A 284 -9.70 -12.02 -4.70
C TYR A 284 -8.48 -12.02 -3.78
N VAL A 285 -8.67 -11.58 -2.54
CA VAL A 285 -7.60 -11.45 -1.56
C VAL A 285 -7.74 -12.49 -0.44
N GLN A 286 -6.62 -12.98 0.04
CA GLN A 286 -6.50 -13.81 1.21
C GLN A 286 -5.53 -13.16 2.19
N LEU A 287 -6.06 -12.61 3.28
CA LEU A 287 -5.30 -11.85 4.27
C LEU A 287 -4.96 -12.67 5.53
N GLY A 288 -5.24 -13.99 5.51
CA GLY A 288 -4.99 -14.83 6.66
C GLY A 288 -5.77 -14.41 7.90
N HIS A 289 -5.25 -14.70 9.08
CA HIS A 289 -5.84 -14.24 10.33
C HIS A 289 -5.37 -12.81 10.62
N ILE A 290 -6.29 -11.93 10.99
CA ILE A 290 -5.96 -10.55 11.39
C ILE A 290 -5.85 -10.45 12.91
N VAL A 291 -6.87 -10.92 13.64
CA VAL A 291 -6.85 -11.05 15.10
C VAL A 291 -7.43 -12.43 15.44
N PRO A 292 -6.60 -13.50 15.44
CA PRO A 292 -7.07 -14.88 15.70
C PRO A 292 -7.81 -15.05 17.03
N ALA A 293 -7.44 -14.27 18.05
CA ALA A 293 -8.13 -14.28 19.35
C ALA A 293 -9.62 -13.92 19.29
N VAL A 294 -10.04 -13.21 18.25
CA VAL A 294 -11.42 -12.75 18.06
C VAL A 294 -12.06 -13.40 16.84
N ALA A 295 -11.39 -13.35 15.70
CA ALA A 295 -11.85 -13.89 14.44
C ALA A 295 -10.98 -15.07 14.04
N THR A 296 -11.43 -16.28 14.40
CA THR A 296 -10.69 -17.54 14.21
C THR A 296 -10.64 -18.03 12.77
N ASN A 297 -11.36 -17.37 11.85
CA ASN A 297 -11.34 -17.71 10.44
C ASN A 297 -10.33 -16.84 9.69
N LYS A 298 -9.67 -17.43 8.69
CA LYS A 298 -8.90 -16.69 7.71
C LYS A 298 -9.78 -15.69 6.97
N GLN A 299 -9.26 -14.49 6.77
CA GLN A 299 -9.94 -13.38 6.12
C GLN A 299 -9.68 -13.42 4.63
N ALA A 300 -10.69 -13.81 3.88
CA ALA A 300 -10.69 -13.79 2.43
C ALA A 300 -11.85 -12.94 1.93
N GLY A 301 -11.69 -12.34 0.76
CA GLY A 301 -12.72 -11.49 0.20
C GLY A 301 -12.36 -10.82 -1.12
N GLY A 302 -13.04 -9.73 -1.42
CA GLY A 302 -12.86 -8.95 -2.63
C GLY A 302 -12.05 -7.68 -2.40
N TYR A 303 -11.29 -7.31 -3.41
CA TYR A 303 -10.65 -6.01 -3.57
C TYR A 303 -11.15 -5.36 -4.85
N ALA A 304 -11.38 -4.06 -4.81
CA ALA A 304 -11.65 -3.26 -6.00
C ALA A 304 -10.93 -1.91 -5.88
N SER A 305 -10.34 -1.43 -6.97
CA SER A 305 -9.74 -0.10 -7.04
C SER A 305 -10.03 0.58 -8.37
N ALA A 306 -10.04 1.91 -8.32
CA ALA A 306 -10.03 2.78 -9.48
C ALA A 306 -8.89 3.78 -9.35
N GLN A 307 -8.14 3.97 -10.42
CA GLN A 307 -7.02 4.90 -10.49
C GLN A 307 -7.20 5.82 -11.68
N PHE A 308 -6.91 7.10 -11.47
CA PHE A 308 -6.79 8.12 -12.50
C PHE A 308 -5.32 8.58 -12.55
N ALA A 309 -4.68 8.49 -13.71
CA ALA A 309 -3.28 8.84 -13.91
C ALA A 309 -3.10 9.80 -15.09
N PHE A 310 -2.19 10.76 -14.91
CA PHE A 310 -1.87 11.79 -15.89
C PHE A 310 -0.36 11.98 -15.97
#